data_9fadba0dfe4c89b3b64d8a14143ef8fb
#
_entry.id   9fadba0dfe4c89b3b64d8a14143ef8fb
#
_cell.length_a   1.000
_cell.length_b   1.000
_cell.length_c   1.000
_cell.angle_alpha   90.00
_cell.angle_beta   90.00
_cell.angle_gamma   90.00
#
_symmetry.space_group_name_H-M   'P 1'
#
loop_
_entity.id
_entity.type
_entity.pdbx_description
1 polymer ?
#
loop_
_entity_poly.entity_id
_entity_poly.type
_entity_poly.pdbx_seq_one_letter_code
_entity_poly.pdbx_strand_id
1 'polypeptide(L)'
;DIVSYLKESEKFSLDVLQLNYFSNPREDIYTKLSAGILESMFGGLGGEILFRPFEKNYALGLELWRVRQREYNQRLGFREYRVTTGFMSLYYTEPNTGITAILLGGKFLAGDSGLRLDLSRRFKSGFSVGMFAAKTDISKLEFGEGSFDKGFYFWIPLESLFSKYETGHTGYGLRPVTRDGAAVLQVAHPLFAITEGAQNFNLTRDWDDLYE
;
A
#
# COMPACT_ATOMS: atom_id res chain seq x y z
N ASP A 1 15.41 13.28 -1.18
CA ASP A 1 14.97 13.53 -2.59
C ASP A 1 13.55 14.09 -2.72
N ILE A 2 12.65 13.90 -1.75
CA ILE A 2 11.25 14.35 -1.84
C ILE A 2 11.10 15.85 -2.12
N VAL A 3 11.97 16.67 -1.53
CA VAL A 3 11.97 18.14 -1.74
C VAL A 3 12.29 18.52 -3.19
N SER A 4 13.17 17.77 -3.86
CA SER A 4 13.49 17.99 -5.27
C SER A 4 12.30 17.63 -6.18
N TYR A 5 11.61 16.53 -5.88
CA TYR A 5 10.40 16.15 -6.59
C TYR A 5 9.29 17.21 -6.45
N LEU A 6 9.07 17.72 -5.25
CA LEU A 6 8.06 18.76 -5.00
C LEU A 6 8.38 20.08 -5.71
N LYS A 7 9.65 20.48 -5.80
CA LYS A 7 10.06 21.72 -6.46
C LYS A 7 9.98 21.66 -7.98
N GLU A 8 10.29 20.52 -8.58
CA GLU A 8 10.37 20.39 -10.04
C GLU A 8 9.05 19.99 -10.70
N SER A 9 8.06 19.49 -9.91
CA SER A 9 6.75 19.07 -10.39
C SER A 9 5.69 20.19 -10.50
N GLU A 10 6.06 21.44 -10.28
CA GLU A 10 5.12 22.57 -10.11
C GLU A 10 4.17 22.84 -11.29
N LYS A 11 4.50 22.41 -12.51
CA LYS A 11 3.69 22.74 -13.71
C LYS A 11 2.90 21.56 -14.27
N PHE A 12 3.49 20.40 -14.33
CA PHE A 12 2.87 19.19 -14.86
C PHE A 12 3.67 17.98 -14.38
N SER A 13 3.02 17.09 -13.66
CA SER A 13 3.55 15.81 -13.24
C SER A 13 2.67 14.67 -13.71
N LEU A 14 3.27 13.56 -14.03
CA LEU A 14 2.60 12.30 -14.34
C LEU A 14 2.83 11.37 -13.16
N ASP A 15 1.87 11.24 -12.26
CA ASP A 15 2.05 10.46 -11.03
C ASP A 15 2.01 8.95 -11.28
N VAL A 16 1.02 8.48 -12.02
CA VAL A 16 0.84 7.07 -12.34
C VAL A 16 0.45 6.90 -13.80
N LEU A 17 1.13 5.99 -14.49
CA LEU A 17 0.77 5.49 -15.83
C LEU A 17 1.20 4.04 -15.93
N GLN A 18 0.30 3.12 -15.64
CA GLN A 18 0.63 1.69 -15.59
C GLN A 18 -0.39 0.83 -16.30
N LEU A 19 0.10 -0.26 -16.89
CA LEU A 19 -0.72 -1.36 -17.39
C LEU A 19 -0.77 -2.44 -16.31
N ASN A 20 -1.98 -2.91 -16.02
CA ASN A 20 -2.20 -3.99 -15.06
C ASN A 20 -2.88 -5.17 -15.76
N TYR A 21 -2.40 -6.36 -15.50
CA TYR A 21 -3.04 -7.62 -15.85
C TYR A 21 -3.40 -8.38 -14.58
N PHE A 22 -4.69 -8.61 -14.39
CA PHE A 22 -5.23 -9.35 -13.24
C PHE A 22 -5.70 -10.73 -13.69
N SER A 23 -5.47 -11.75 -12.86
CA SER A 23 -5.93 -13.11 -13.12
C SER A 23 -6.28 -13.82 -11.82
N ASN A 24 -7.22 -14.75 -11.92
CA ASN A 24 -7.55 -15.69 -10.85
C ASN A 24 -7.35 -17.11 -11.39
N PRO A 25 -6.10 -17.64 -11.34
CA PRO A 25 -5.76 -18.93 -11.94
C PRO A 25 -6.36 -20.12 -11.21
N ARG A 26 -6.73 -19.97 -9.95
CA ARG A 26 -7.41 -20.96 -9.10
C ARG A 26 -8.28 -20.26 -8.08
N GLU A 27 -9.25 -20.97 -7.54
CA GLU A 27 -10.00 -20.51 -6.37
C GLU A 27 -9.05 -20.03 -5.28
N ASP A 28 -9.38 -18.88 -4.66
CA ASP A 28 -8.58 -18.23 -3.61
C ASP A 28 -7.19 -17.71 -4.02
N ILE A 29 -6.75 -17.89 -5.26
CA ILE A 29 -5.44 -17.41 -5.73
C ILE A 29 -5.65 -16.28 -6.75
N TYR A 30 -5.20 -15.10 -6.39
CA TYR A 30 -5.25 -13.90 -7.22
C TYR A 30 -3.83 -13.52 -7.64
N THR A 31 -3.69 -13.07 -8.88
CA THR A 31 -2.40 -12.62 -9.41
C THR A 31 -2.55 -11.29 -10.13
N LYS A 32 -1.49 -10.48 -10.07
CA LYS A 32 -1.39 -9.21 -10.79
C LYS A 32 0.01 -9.06 -11.36
N LEU A 33 0.09 -8.62 -12.59
CA LEU A 33 1.32 -8.14 -13.22
C LEU A 33 1.12 -6.67 -13.58
N SER A 34 2.13 -5.85 -13.35
CA SER A 34 2.07 -4.43 -13.67
C SER A 34 3.37 -3.94 -14.27
N ALA A 35 3.27 -2.99 -15.19
CA ALA A 35 4.42 -2.32 -15.79
C ALA A 35 4.09 -0.86 -16.13
N GLY A 36 5.05 0.04 -15.93
CA GLY A 36 4.90 1.46 -16.25
C GLY A 36 5.43 2.39 -15.18
N ILE A 37 4.84 3.56 -15.07
CA ILE A 37 5.07 4.52 -13.98
C ILE A 37 4.14 4.10 -12.84
N LEU A 38 4.74 3.54 -11.77
CA LEU A 38 4.01 2.93 -10.67
C LEU A 38 3.63 3.94 -9.60
N GLU A 39 4.50 4.92 -9.39
CA GLU A 39 4.29 6.04 -8.46
C GLU A 39 5.07 7.28 -8.91
N SER A 40 4.92 8.39 -8.20
CA SER A 40 5.58 9.67 -8.52
C SER A 40 7.12 9.56 -8.61
N MET A 41 7.75 8.68 -7.82
CA MET A 41 9.21 8.55 -7.73
C MET A 41 9.78 7.34 -8.45
N PHE A 42 8.98 6.32 -8.76
CA PHE A 42 9.46 5.06 -9.34
C PHE A 42 8.57 4.57 -10.50
N GLY A 43 9.24 4.03 -11.51
CA GLY A 43 8.62 3.26 -12.56
C GLY A 43 9.36 1.95 -12.77
N GLY A 44 8.68 0.95 -13.33
CA GLY A 44 9.24 -0.37 -13.51
C GLY A 44 8.21 -1.43 -13.84
N LEU A 45 8.50 -2.64 -13.45
CA LEU A 45 7.64 -3.80 -13.65
C LEU A 45 7.70 -4.74 -12.44
N GLY A 46 6.65 -5.50 -12.24
CA GLY A 46 6.58 -6.51 -11.20
C GLY A 46 5.19 -7.14 -11.09
N GLY A 47 4.96 -7.79 -9.98
CA GLY A 47 3.68 -8.44 -9.77
C GLY A 47 3.45 -8.86 -8.33
N GLU A 48 2.22 -9.29 -8.10
CA GLU A 48 1.70 -9.76 -6.83
C GLU A 48 1.03 -11.11 -7.01
N ILE A 49 1.11 -11.96 -6.00
CA ILE A 49 0.33 -13.17 -5.82
C ILE A 49 -0.30 -13.09 -4.44
N LEU A 50 -1.61 -13.31 -4.37
CA LEU A 50 -2.35 -13.32 -3.12
C LEU A 50 -3.13 -14.63 -3.01
N PHE A 51 -2.89 -15.37 -1.94
CA PHE A 51 -3.74 -16.47 -1.51
C PHE A 51 -4.69 -15.95 -0.44
N ARG A 52 -6.00 -15.96 -0.72
CA ARG A 52 -7.03 -15.41 0.16
C ARG A 52 -8.27 -16.29 0.17
N PRO A 53 -8.33 -17.29 1.06
CA PRO A 53 -9.49 -18.16 1.16
C PRO A 53 -10.72 -17.37 1.63
N PHE A 54 -11.85 -17.58 0.94
CA PHE A 54 -13.09 -16.85 1.16
C PHE A 54 -13.62 -16.92 2.61
N GLU A 55 -13.58 -18.12 3.20
CA GLU A 55 -14.10 -18.36 4.56
C GLU A 55 -13.09 -18.09 5.67
N LYS A 56 -11.87 -17.68 5.34
CA LYS A 56 -10.80 -17.49 6.32
C LYS A 56 -10.52 -16.01 6.56
N ASN A 57 -10.11 -15.71 7.78
CA ASN A 57 -9.77 -14.35 8.19
C ASN A 57 -8.30 -13.99 7.97
N TYR A 58 -7.58 -14.80 7.19
CA TYR A 58 -6.19 -14.55 6.83
C TYR A 58 -5.99 -14.58 5.32
N ALA A 59 -4.94 -13.91 4.87
CA ALA A 59 -4.42 -14.05 3.53
C ALA A 59 -2.89 -14.03 3.55
N LEU A 60 -2.28 -14.60 2.50
CA LEU A 60 -0.84 -14.63 2.30
C LEU A 60 -0.51 -13.96 0.98
N GLY A 61 0.39 -13.01 1.00
CA GLY A 61 0.83 -12.26 -0.18
C GLY A 61 2.31 -12.47 -0.48
N LEU A 62 2.64 -12.41 -1.74
CA LEU A 62 4.01 -12.30 -2.24
C LEU A 62 4.03 -11.25 -3.34
N GLU A 63 4.96 -10.30 -3.26
CA GLU A 63 5.17 -9.31 -4.31
C GLU A 63 6.64 -9.15 -4.63
N LEU A 64 6.92 -8.85 -5.89
CA LEU A 64 8.27 -8.59 -6.38
C LEU A 64 8.24 -7.54 -7.48
N TRP A 65 9.06 -6.50 -7.32
CA TRP A 65 9.12 -5.35 -8.21
C TRP A 65 10.55 -5.03 -8.57
N ARG A 66 10.82 -4.81 -9.86
CA ARG A 66 12.07 -4.23 -10.34
C ARG A 66 11.80 -2.82 -10.82
N VAL A 67 12.28 -1.83 -10.07
CA VAL A 67 11.96 -0.43 -10.31
C VAL A 67 13.20 0.42 -10.52
N ARG A 68 13.01 1.54 -11.20
CA ARG A 68 14.00 2.57 -11.45
C ARG A 68 13.46 3.91 -11.01
N GLN A 69 14.31 4.70 -10.36
CA GLN A 69 13.96 6.05 -9.91
C GLN A 69 13.73 6.95 -11.13
N ARG A 70 12.66 7.73 -11.08
CA ARG A 70 12.30 8.73 -12.09
C ARG A 70 13.09 10.02 -11.90
N GLU A 71 13.18 10.82 -12.96
CA GLU A 71 13.68 12.17 -12.87
C GLU A 71 12.78 13.04 -11.99
N TYR A 72 13.35 14.07 -11.37
CA TYR A 72 12.64 14.96 -10.46
C TYR A 72 11.49 15.72 -11.11
N ASN A 73 11.56 15.96 -12.41
CA ASN A 73 10.50 16.60 -13.19
C ASN A 73 9.25 15.72 -13.39
N GLN A 74 9.28 14.48 -12.91
CA GLN A 74 8.18 13.50 -12.94
C GLN A 74 7.55 13.30 -14.33
N ARG A 75 8.36 13.41 -15.38
CA ARG A 75 7.99 13.06 -16.76
C ARG A 75 8.37 11.61 -17.04
N LEU A 76 8.73 11.28 -18.27
CA LEU A 76 9.06 9.91 -18.71
C LEU A 76 10.53 9.52 -18.51
N GLY A 77 11.38 10.43 -18.00
CA GLY A 77 12.80 10.19 -17.77
C GLY A 77 13.08 9.38 -16.51
N PHE A 78 14.21 8.66 -16.52
CA PHE A 78 14.67 7.84 -15.40
C PHE A 78 16.13 8.15 -15.05
N ARG A 79 16.40 8.12 -13.74
CA ARG A 79 17.74 8.25 -13.16
C ARG A 79 18.47 6.90 -13.15
N GLU A 80 19.68 6.88 -12.60
CA GLU A 80 20.51 5.65 -12.57
C GLU A 80 20.10 4.66 -11.49
N TYR A 81 19.51 5.15 -10.37
CA TYR A 81 19.15 4.30 -9.25
C TYR A 81 18.11 3.26 -9.64
N ARG A 82 18.44 2.00 -9.34
CA ARG A 82 17.59 0.83 -9.60
C ARG A 82 17.58 -0.06 -8.38
N VAL A 83 16.41 -0.61 -8.07
CA VAL A 83 16.27 -1.54 -6.96
C VAL A 83 15.28 -2.65 -7.34
N THR A 84 15.53 -3.84 -6.78
CA THR A 84 14.52 -4.90 -6.71
C THR A 84 14.00 -4.91 -5.30
N THR A 85 12.70 -4.64 -5.13
CA THR A 85 11.98 -4.64 -3.85
C THR A 85 10.90 -5.71 -3.87
N GLY A 86 10.51 -6.20 -2.73
CA GLY A 86 9.45 -7.20 -2.63
C GLY A 86 9.26 -7.69 -1.21
N PHE A 87 8.06 -8.20 -0.95
CA PHE A 87 7.62 -8.59 0.39
C PHE A 87 6.87 -9.91 0.37
N MET A 88 7.05 -10.67 1.44
CA MET A 88 6.08 -11.65 1.90
C MET A 88 5.17 -10.99 2.90
N SER A 89 3.86 -11.19 2.76
CA SER A 89 2.85 -10.52 3.56
C SER A 89 1.92 -11.53 4.21
N LEU A 90 1.68 -11.35 5.51
CA LEU A 90 0.62 -12.03 6.25
C LEU A 90 -0.43 -11.00 6.62
N TYR A 91 -1.65 -11.25 6.24
CA TYR A 91 -2.84 -10.46 6.56
C TYR A 91 -3.73 -11.26 7.51
N TYR A 92 -4.23 -10.64 8.55
CA TYR A 92 -5.20 -11.24 9.46
C TYR A 92 -6.21 -10.21 9.91
N THR A 93 -7.50 -10.54 9.78
CA THR A 93 -8.58 -9.70 10.28
C THR A 93 -9.30 -10.43 11.40
N GLU A 94 -9.35 -9.83 12.58
CA GLU A 94 -10.09 -10.35 13.71
C GLU A 94 -11.58 -10.01 13.55
N PRO A 95 -12.49 -11.02 13.43
CA PRO A 95 -13.88 -10.80 13.04
C PRO A 95 -14.71 -9.98 14.03
N ASN A 96 -14.47 -10.12 15.32
CA ASN A 96 -15.31 -9.48 16.35
C ASN A 96 -14.98 -7.99 16.51
N THR A 97 -13.73 -7.61 16.33
CA THR A 97 -13.28 -6.23 16.50
C THR A 97 -13.11 -5.47 15.20
N GLY A 98 -13.00 -6.19 14.06
CA GLY A 98 -12.67 -5.61 12.76
C GLY A 98 -11.25 -5.07 12.68
N ILE A 99 -10.36 -5.50 13.57
CA ILE A 99 -8.94 -5.12 13.54
C ILE A 99 -8.23 -5.98 12.50
N THR A 100 -7.57 -5.32 11.57
CA THR A 100 -6.71 -5.97 10.56
C THR A 100 -5.25 -5.74 10.91
N ALA A 101 -4.49 -6.82 10.98
CA ALA A 101 -3.04 -6.81 11.13
C ALA A 101 -2.38 -7.24 9.83
N ILE A 102 -1.39 -6.47 9.37
CA ILE A 102 -0.61 -6.77 8.17
C ILE A 102 0.86 -6.82 8.58
N LEU A 103 1.49 -7.98 8.42
CA LEU A 103 2.93 -8.14 8.62
C LEU A 103 3.60 -8.30 7.26
N LEU A 104 4.52 -7.40 6.95
CA LEU A 104 5.35 -7.42 5.75
C LEU A 104 6.79 -7.75 6.14
N GLY A 105 7.41 -8.68 5.44
CA GLY A 105 8.83 -8.98 5.57
C GLY A 105 9.50 -9.03 4.22
N GLY A 106 10.59 -8.24 4.04
CA GLY A 106 11.25 -8.20 2.75
C GLY A 106 12.22 -7.05 2.55
N LYS A 107 12.42 -6.68 1.29
CA LYS A 107 13.36 -5.66 0.86
C LYS A 107 12.65 -4.39 0.42
N PHE A 108 13.01 -3.28 1.03
CA PHE A 108 12.45 -1.95 0.81
C PHE A 108 13.12 -1.21 -0.35
N LEU A 109 12.59 -0.01 -0.69
CA LEU A 109 13.05 0.78 -1.85
C LEU A 109 14.45 1.35 -1.71
N ALA A 110 14.94 1.59 -0.48
CA ALA A 110 16.33 2.01 -0.25
C ALA A 110 17.33 0.85 -0.35
N GLY A 111 16.85 -0.37 -0.58
CA GLY A 111 17.65 -1.58 -0.63
C GLY A 111 17.86 -2.26 0.72
N ASP A 112 17.35 -1.66 1.78
CA ASP A 112 17.31 -2.18 3.14
C ASP A 112 16.32 -3.35 3.26
N SER A 113 16.52 -4.22 4.25
CA SER A 113 15.67 -5.38 4.52
C SER A 113 15.14 -5.32 5.95
N GLY A 114 13.90 -5.75 6.15
CA GLY A 114 13.31 -5.68 7.47
C GLY A 114 11.86 -6.13 7.52
N LEU A 115 11.19 -5.73 8.61
CA LEU A 115 9.80 -6.05 8.90
C LEU A 115 9.00 -4.76 9.09
N ARG A 116 7.75 -4.79 8.63
CA ARG A 116 6.74 -3.76 8.91
C ARG A 116 5.48 -4.42 9.42
N LEU A 117 4.95 -3.90 10.52
CA LEU A 117 3.64 -4.23 11.06
C LEU A 117 2.72 -3.03 10.86
N ASP A 118 1.55 -3.28 10.30
CA ASP A 118 0.47 -2.31 10.18
C ASP A 118 -0.76 -2.87 10.92
N LEU A 119 -1.37 -2.05 11.76
CA LEU A 119 -2.58 -2.38 12.50
C LEU A 119 -3.64 -1.35 12.17
N SER A 120 -4.78 -1.79 11.67
CA SER A 120 -5.87 -0.90 11.32
C SER A 120 -7.21 -1.45 11.77
N ARG A 121 -8.20 -0.55 11.90
CA ARG A 121 -9.60 -0.90 12.17
C ARG A 121 -10.50 -0.10 11.25
N ARG A 122 -11.38 -0.80 10.55
CA ARG A 122 -12.50 -0.19 9.82
C ARG A 122 -13.78 -0.31 10.66
N PHE A 123 -14.44 0.81 10.88
CA PHE A 123 -15.71 0.90 11.59
C PHE A 123 -16.88 0.67 10.62
N LYS A 124 -18.08 0.38 11.15
CA LYS A 124 -19.31 0.25 10.34
C LYS A 124 -19.61 1.48 9.50
N SER A 125 -19.31 2.68 10.00
CA SER A 125 -19.43 3.94 9.24
C SER A 125 -18.46 4.07 8.05
N GLY A 126 -17.64 3.05 7.75
CA GLY A 126 -16.59 3.12 6.73
C GLY A 126 -15.34 3.88 7.16
N PHE A 127 -15.39 4.65 8.27
CA PHE A 127 -14.21 5.31 8.84
C PHE A 127 -13.16 4.27 9.22
N SER A 128 -11.90 4.56 8.91
CA SER A 128 -10.79 3.67 9.23
C SER A 128 -9.67 4.43 9.93
N VAL A 129 -9.03 3.79 10.89
CA VAL A 129 -7.86 4.30 11.59
C VAL A 129 -6.80 3.21 11.61
N GLY A 130 -5.54 3.58 11.46
CA GLY A 130 -4.44 2.64 11.51
C GLY A 130 -3.14 3.27 12.00
N MET A 131 -2.22 2.41 12.36
CA MET A 131 -0.85 2.74 12.73
C MET A 131 0.11 1.71 12.18
N PHE A 132 1.33 2.12 11.93
CA PHE A 132 2.37 1.20 11.50
C PHE A 132 3.69 1.45 12.19
N ALA A 133 4.51 0.40 12.22
CA ALA A 133 5.90 0.46 12.63
C ALA A 133 6.73 -0.44 11.69
N ALA A 134 7.89 0.03 11.25
CA ALA A 134 8.81 -0.74 10.43
C ALA A 134 10.24 -0.59 10.94
N LYS A 135 10.95 -1.72 10.99
CA LYS A 135 12.36 -1.77 11.37
C LYS A 135 13.15 -2.51 10.32
N THR A 136 14.23 -1.89 9.85
CA THR A 136 15.12 -2.44 8.84
C THR A 136 16.56 -2.52 9.35
N ASP A 137 17.44 -3.10 8.57
CA ASP A 137 18.86 -3.27 8.82
C ASP A 137 19.69 -2.01 8.52
N ILE A 138 19.04 -0.93 8.02
CA ILE A 138 19.74 0.33 7.75
C ILE A 138 20.25 0.98 9.05
N SER A 139 21.42 1.62 8.98
CA SER A 139 22.01 2.27 10.15
C SER A 139 21.17 3.47 10.62
N LYS A 140 21.25 3.80 11.91
CA LYS A 140 20.53 4.96 12.48
C LYS A 140 20.93 6.28 11.81
N LEU A 141 22.19 6.42 11.37
CA LEU A 141 22.70 7.61 10.70
C LEU A 141 22.10 7.78 9.30
N GLU A 142 21.89 6.66 8.60
CA GLU A 142 21.29 6.64 7.26
C GLU A 142 19.76 6.71 7.32
N PHE A 143 19.14 6.19 8.39
CA PHE A 143 17.70 6.24 8.60
C PHE A 143 17.18 7.68 8.80
N GLY A 144 17.96 8.53 9.42
CA GLY A 144 17.61 9.92 9.72
C GLY A 144 17.12 10.09 11.16
N GLU A 145 15.89 10.52 11.38
CA GLU A 145 15.35 10.76 12.71
C GLU A 145 14.78 9.46 13.31
N GLY A 146 15.37 9.00 14.40
CA GLY A 146 14.93 7.79 15.11
C GLY A 146 15.67 6.52 14.70
N SER A 147 15.13 5.36 15.09
CA SER A 147 15.72 4.03 14.86
C SER A 147 14.79 3.08 14.11
N PHE A 148 13.57 3.50 13.82
CA PHE A 148 12.57 2.75 13.07
C PHE A 148 11.50 3.70 12.52
N ASP A 149 10.87 3.32 11.41
CA ASP A 149 9.77 4.04 10.80
C ASP A 149 8.46 3.75 11.55
N LYS A 150 7.62 4.77 11.68
CA LYS A 150 6.32 4.65 12.35
C LYS A 150 5.39 5.73 11.87
N GLY A 151 4.10 5.51 12.03
CA GLY A 151 3.10 6.52 11.71
C GLY A 151 1.71 6.07 12.09
N PHE A 152 0.78 6.98 11.94
CA PHE A 152 -0.64 6.68 12.02
C PHE A 152 -1.39 7.36 10.88
N TYR A 153 -2.55 6.84 10.53
CA TYR A 153 -3.39 7.37 9.46
C TYR A 153 -4.87 7.13 9.78
N PHE A 154 -5.71 7.90 9.11
CA PHE A 154 -7.15 7.65 9.10
C PHE A 154 -7.72 7.94 7.72
N TRP A 155 -8.82 7.24 7.39
CA TRP A 155 -9.57 7.39 6.15
C TRP A 155 -11.04 7.61 6.47
N ILE A 156 -11.65 8.58 5.80
CA ILE A 156 -13.06 8.95 5.92
C ILE A 156 -13.70 8.66 4.57
N PRO A 157 -14.79 7.87 4.49
CA PRO A 157 -15.53 7.67 3.25
C PRO A 157 -16.09 9.01 2.76
N LEU A 158 -16.04 9.27 1.46
CA LEU A 158 -16.57 10.52 0.90
C LEU A 158 -18.09 10.63 1.07
N GLU A 159 -18.80 9.52 1.07
CA GLU A 159 -20.24 9.45 1.35
C GLU A 159 -20.62 10.01 2.74
N SER A 160 -19.71 9.96 3.71
CA SER A 160 -19.92 10.57 5.03
C SER A 160 -19.81 12.11 5.03
N LEU A 161 -19.24 12.69 3.98
CA LEU A 161 -18.99 14.12 3.87
C LEU A 161 -19.95 14.83 2.89
N PHE A 162 -20.54 14.09 1.97
CA PHE A 162 -21.39 14.62 0.91
C PHE A 162 -22.80 14.05 0.99
N SER A 163 -23.80 14.87 0.66
CA SER A 163 -25.21 14.47 0.64
C SER A 163 -25.62 13.63 -0.57
N LYS A 164 -24.71 13.42 -1.52
CA LYS A 164 -24.88 12.56 -2.68
C LYS A 164 -23.95 11.36 -2.56
N TYR A 165 -24.35 10.25 -3.13
CA TYR A 165 -23.49 9.06 -3.19
C TYR A 165 -22.20 9.34 -3.95
N GLU A 166 -21.09 9.32 -3.24
CA GLU A 166 -19.75 9.55 -3.76
C GLU A 166 -18.86 8.39 -3.35
N THR A 167 -18.30 7.69 -4.32
CA THR A 167 -17.36 6.59 -4.05
C THR A 167 -15.97 7.14 -3.77
N GLY A 168 -15.30 6.60 -2.77
CA GLY A 168 -13.90 6.93 -2.44
C GLY A 168 -13.71 7.29 -0.98
N HIS A 169 -12.49 7.64 -0.66
CA HIS A 169 -12.07 8.00 0.69
C HIS A 169 -11.17 9.21 0.64
N THR A 170 -11.26 10.05 1.66
CA THR A 170 -10.25 11.07 1.97
C THR A 170 -9.62 10.75 3.31
N GLY A 171 -8.39 11.17 3.52
CA GLY A 171 -7.74 10.88 4.79
C GLY A 171 -6.44 11.60 4.99
N TYR A 172 -5.87 11.38 6.13
CA TYR A 172 -4.62 11.99 6.54
C TYR A 172 -3.74 10.97 7.24
N GLY A 173 -2.43 11.09 6.99
CA GLY A 173 -1.41 10.29 7.67
C GLY A 173 -0.32 11.17 8.23
N LEU A 174 0.13 10.84 9.44
CA LEU A 174 1.31 11.43 10.06
C LEU A 174 2.42 10.39 10.12
N ARG A 175 3.57 10.76 9.57
CA ARG A 175 4.79 9.97 9.58
C ARG A 175 5.96 10.91 9.90
N PRO A 176 6.85 10.57 10.84
CA PRO A 176 8.07 11.32 11.06
C PRO A 176 8.89 11.43 9.77
N VAL A 177 9.61 12.51 9.62
CA VAL A 177 10.51 12.67 8.47
C VAL A 177 11.67 11.71 8.62
N THR A 178 11.64 10.66 7.81
CA THR A 178 12.78 9.74 7.64
C THR A 178 13.48 10.08 6.33
N ARG A 179 14.73 9.67 6.16
CA ARG A 179 15.44 9.85 4.88
C ARG A 179 14.86 8.86 3.85
N ASP A 180 15.45 7.67 3.76
CA ASP A 180 15.09 6.71 2.71
C ASP A 180 14.73 5.33 3.26
N GLY A 181 14.99 5.05 4.56
CA GLY A 181 14.76 3.74 5.16
C GLY A 181 13.29 3.36 5.28
N ALA A 182 13.01 2.06 5.17
CA ALA A 182 11.68 1.46 5.29
C ALA A 182 10.62 2.00 4.30
N ALA A 183 11.04 2.52 3.14
CA ALA A 183 10.14 3.00 2.10
C ALA A 183 9.55 1.84 1.30
N VAL A 184 8.22 1.75 1.26
CA VAL A 184 7.47 0.74 0.49
C VAL A 184 7.00 1.35 -0.81
N LEU A 185 7.09 0.60 -1.93
CA LEU A 185 6.57 1.02 -3.22
C LEU A 185 5.04 1.17 -3.17
N GLN A 186 4.55 2.33 -3.59
CA GLN A 186 3.12 2.60 -3.66
C GLN A 186 2.58 2.16 -5.02
N VAL A 187 2.04 0.95 -5.09
CA VAL A 187 1.48 0.41 -6.33
C VAL A 187 -0.03 0.60 -6.33
N ALA A 188 -0.58 1.09 -7.44
CA ALA A 188 -2.03 1.22 -7.57
C ALA A 188 -2.71 -0.16 -7.62
N HIS A 189 -3.89 -0.23 -7.02
CA HIS A 189 -4.73 -1.43 -6.99
C HIS A 189 -4.03 -2.68 -6.43
N PRO A 190 -3.47 -2.65 -5.19
CA PRO A 190 -2.89 -3.84 -4.59
C PRO A 190 -3.95 -4.93 -4.42
N LEU A 191 -3.57 -6.20 -4.65
CA LEU A 191 -4.51 -7.33 -4.64
C LEU A 191 -5.27 -7.45 -3.33
N PHE A 192 -4.61 -7.21 -2.19
CA PHE A 192 -5.29 -7.28 -0.89
C PHE A 192 -6.43 -6.28 -0.80
N ALA A 193 -6.24 -5.04 -1.25
CA ALA A 193 -7.27 -3.99 -1.18
C ALA A 193 -8.44 -4.25 -2.14
N ILE A 194 -8.16 -4.64 -3.39
CA ILE A 194 -9.24 -4.86 -4.39
C ILE A 194 -10.07 -6.11 -4.11
N THR A 195 -9.54 -7.10 -3.36
CA THR A 195 -10.26 -8.31 -2.99
C THR A 195 -10.88 -8.24 -1.58
N GLU A 196 -10.65 -7.17 -0.83
CA GLU A 196 -11.11 -7.03 0.56
C GLU A 196 -12.64 -7.10 0.67
N GLY A 197 -13.36 -6.39 -0.18
CA GLY A 197 -14.83 -6.37 -0.17
C GLY A 197 -15.49 -7.71 -0.45
N ALA A 198 -14.79 -8.64 -1.11
CA ALA A 198 -15.31 -9.97 -1.44
C ALA A 198 -15.12 -11.02 -0.33
N GLN A 199 -14.54 -10.68 0.81
CA GLN A 199 -14.40 -11.63 1.93
C GLN A 199 -15.72 -11.84 2.67
N ASN A 200 -15.93 -13.08 3.15
CA ASN A 200 -17.11 -13.45 3.92
C ASN A 200 -17.35 -12.52 5.12
N PHE A 201 -16.30 -12.18 5.87
CA PHE A 201 -16.39 -11.23 6.99
C PHE A 201 -16.92 -9.86 6.58
N ASN A 202 -16.40 -9.27 5.50
CA ASN A 202 -16.83 -7.96 5.04
C ASN A 202 -18.24 -8.00 4.46
N LEU A 203 -18.58 -9.04 3.69
CA LEU A 203 -19.93 -9.25 3.18
C LEU A 203 -20.95 -9.39 4.31
N THR A 204 -20.61 -10.15 5.37
CA THR A 204 -21.50 -10.32 6.53
C THR A 204 -21.68 -9.02 7.31
N ARG A 205 -20.61 -8.25 7.49
CA ARG A 205 -20.65 -6.95 8.19
C ARG A 205 -21.52 -5.94 7.44
N ASP A 206 -21.34 -5.85 6.11
CA ASP A 206 -21.98 -4.84 5.26
C ASP A 206 -23.35 -5.34 4.73
N TRP A 207 -23.77 -6.56 5.10
CA TRP A 207 -25.04 -7.16 4.64
C TRP A 207 -26.27 -6.43 5.13
N ASP A 208 -26.22 -5.94 6.37
CA ASP A 208 -27.35 -5.22 6.98
C ASP A 208 -27.57 -3.85 6.31
N ASP A 209 -26.50 -3.24 5.76
CA ASP A 209 -26.56 -1.93 5.10
C ASP A 209 -27.23 -1.99 3.69
N LEU A 210 -27.49 -3.20 3.16
CA LEU A 210 -28.20 -3.37 1.88
C LEU A 210 -29.72 -3.13 1.99
N TYR A 211 -30.26 -3.05 3.20
CA TYR A 211 -31.71 -2.93 3.45
C TYR A 211 -32.10 -1.57 4.07
N GLU A 212 -31.13 -0.66 4.29
CA GLU A 212 -31.34 0.72 4.69
C GLU A 212 -31.25 1.68 3.48
#